data_bf07bdd7db9338bec745489cc916b6b8
#
_entry.id   bf07bdd7db9338bec745489cc916b6b8
#
_cell.length_a   1.000
_cell.length_b   1.000
_cell.length_c   1.000
_cell.angle_alpha   90.00
_cell.angle_beta   90.00
_cell.angle_gamma   90.00
#
_symmetry.space_group_name_H-M   'P 1'
#
loop_
_entity.id
_entity.type
_entity.pdbx_description
1 polymer ?
#
loop_
_entity_poly.entity_id
_entity_poly.type
_entity_poly.pdbx_seq_one_letter_code
_entity_poly.pdbx_strand_id
1 'polypeptide(L)'
;MRTYSGVGHRLRSVNKGEAVARRVLAPLTGLLLFLQSSLVVTGGGVRLTGSGLGCPTWPQCTPGSYTPVPHQIEGQVHAWIEFGNRLLTFALFFAAVATVIAVFRSHRRDLRVLALTQIFGIFAQGVLGGITVLTHLNPLAVASHFILSIFLIAAATSLHSRRKRPYVRTSSSEPAIAQASAMHIFLTLLVIVIGTLVTGSGPHAGDLKAPRLHLNIQHLAYIHGGLVVLLLSLTAYFYMMRGQRYETRRSLTVFSLLTLAQGVIGYIQYIQGVPELLVATHLLGSTLVWIAAWRVRLSVVRKPA
;
A
#
# COMPACT_ATOMS: atom_id res chain seq x y z
N MET A 1 63.95 12.16 0.75
CA MET A 1 63.27 10.86 0.61
C MET A 1 62.25 10.71 1.75
N ARG A 2 60.98 10.98 1.49
CA ARG A 2 59.87 10.71 2.45
C ARG A 2 59.00 9.60 1.83
N THR A 3 59.03 8.46 2.48
CA THR A 3 58.25 7.28 2.11
C THR A 3 56.79 7.53 2.52
N TYR A 4 55.90 7.56 1.54
CA TYR A 4 54.46 7.50 1.76
C TYR A 4 54.09 6.05 2.14
N SER A 5 53.75 5.84 3.40
CA SER A 5 53.18 4.56 3.88
C SER A 5 51.72 4.47 3.45
N GLY A 6 51.40 3.38 2.75
CA GLY A 6 50.11 3.10 2.15
C GLY A 6 48.97 3.03 3.17
N VAL A 7 47.91 3.71 2.83
CA VAL A 7 46.55 3.51 3.43
C VAL A 7 46.03 2.14 2.98
N GLY A 8 46.26 1.14 3.82
CA GLY A 8 45.70 -0.20 3.62
C GLY A 8 44.18 -0.15 3.69
N HIS A 9 43.49 -0.22 2.55
CA HIS A 9 42.09 -0.54 2.46
C HIS A 9 41.90 -1.91 3.09
N ARG A 10 41.46 -1.98 4.36
CA ARG A 10 40.96 -3.19 4.99
C ARG A 10 39.71 -3.62 4.20
N LEU A 11 39.87 -4.53 3.28
CA LEU A 11 38.76 -5.30 2.70
C LEU A 11 38.12 -6.06 3.88
N ARG A 12 37.00 -5.54 4.36
CA ARG A 12 36.20 -6.21 5.40
C ARG A 12 35.72 -7.52 4.79
N SER A 13 36.25 -8.65 5.24
CA SER A 13 35.74 -9.97 4.84
C SER A 13 34.24 -10.01 5.16
N VAL A 14 33.42 -10.10 4.13
CA VAL A 14 31.95 -10.20 4.31
C VAL A 14 31.67 -11.53 4.97
N ASN A 15 31.17 -11.50 6.21
CA ASN A 15 30.77 -12.72 6.93
C ASN A 15 29.70 -13.47 6.09
N LYS A 16 29.78 -14.81 6.06
CA LYS A 16 28.82 -15.66 5.32
C LYS A 16 27.35 -15.30 5.64
N GLY A 17 27.04 -14.99 6.91
CA GLY A 17 25.72 -14.56 7.33
C GLY A 17 25.26 -13.22 6.73
N GLU A 18 26.17 -12.26 6.55
CA GLU A 18 25.89 -10.99 5.88
C GLU A 18 25.61 -11.19 4.39
N ALA A 19 26.38 -12.03 3.71
CA ALA A 19 26.18 -12.35 2.30
C ALA A 19 24.81 -13.01 2.06
N VAL A 20 24.42 -13.96 2.89
CA VAL A 20 23.09 -14.59 2.85
C VAL A 20 22.00 -13.56 3.12
N ALA A 21 22.13 -12.73 4.16
CA ALA A 21 21.15 -11.70 4.50
C ALA A 21 20.93 -10.72 3.32
N ARG A 22 21.97 -10.33 2.62
CA ARG A 22 21.88 -9.47 1.43
C ARG A 22 21.15 -10.15 0.25
N ARG A 23 21.37 -11.47 0.05
CA ARG A 23 20.69 -12.24 -1.02
C ARG A 23 19.19 -12.36 -0.76
N VAL A 24 18.77 -12.57 0.48
CA VAL A 24 17.36 -12.77 0.82
C VAL A 24 16.56 -11.46 0.92
N LEU A 25 17.23 -10.28 0.95
CA LEU A 25 16.52 -8.98 0.99
C LEU A 25 15.57 -8.79 -0.21
N ALA A 26 15.95 -9.25 -1.40
CA ALA A 26 15.12 -9.06 -2.58
C ALA A 26 13.81 -9.87 -2.52
N PRO A 27 13.83 -11.19 -2.26
CA PRO A 27 12.60 -11.96 -2.12
C PRO A 27 11.78 -11.53 -0.89
N LEU A 28 12.40 -11.26 0.27
CA LEU A 28 11.67 -10.85 1.48
C LEU A 28 10.94 -9.52 1.31
N THR A 29 11.62 -8.49 0.76
CA THR A 29 10.97 -7.20 0.51
C THR A 29 9.92 -7.28 -0.59
N GLY A 30 10.08 -8.18 -1.57
CA GLY A 30 9.07 -8.48 -2.59
C GLY A 30 7.84 -9.15 -1.99
N LEU A 31 8.05 -10.18 -1.16
CA LEU A 31 6.99 -10.88 -0.43
C LEU A 31 6.23 -9.92 0.49
N LEU A 32 6.96 -9.08 1.23
CA LEU A 32 6.36 -8.09 2.11
C LEU A 32 5.43 -7.12 1.34
N LEU A 33 5.91 -6.58 0.20
CA LEU A 33 5.10 -5.70 -0.65
C LEU A 33 3.89 -6.43 -1.25
N PHE A 34 4.08 -7.68 -1.67
CA PHE A 34 3.01 -8.52 -2.19
C PHE A 34 1.94 -8.77 -1.12
N LEU A 35 2.31 -9.18 0.10
CA LEU A 35 1.37 -9.46 1.19
C LEU A 35 0.65 -8.19 1.66
N GLN A 36 1.34 -7.03 1.74
CA GLN A 36 0.71 -5.75 2.05
C GLN A 36 -0.37 -5.39 1.01
N SER A 37 -0.06 -5.59 -0.27
CA SER A 37 -1.01 -5.32 -1.36
C SER A 37 -2.16 -6.33 -1.37
N SER A 38 -1.86 -7.61 -1.13
CA SER A 38 -2.86 -8.69 -1.08
C SER A 38 -3.87 -8.48 0.04
N LEU A 39 -3.43 -8.04 1.23
CA LEU A 39 -4.33 -7.74 2.36
C LEU A 39 -5.31 -6.61 2.05
N VAL A 40 -4.94 -5.62 1.25
CA VAL A 40 -5.88 -4.59 0.79
C VAL A 40 -6.96 -5.22 -0.10
N VAL A 41 -6.56 -6.08 -1.04
CA VAL A 41 -7.48 -6.72 -1.99
C VAL A 41 -8.38 -7.73 -1.28
N THR A 42 -7.81 -8.59 -0.42
CA THR A 42 -8.59 -9.60 0.33
C THR A 42 -9.49 -8.95 1.37
N GLY A 43 -9.06 -7.87 2.04
CA GLY A 43 -9.92 -7.07 2.91
C GLY A 43 -11.08 -6.41 2.14
N GLY A 44 -10.84 -5.98 0.89
CA GLY A 44 -11.90 -5.59 -0.03
C GLY A 44 -12.85 -6.76 -0.36
N GLY A 45 -12.31 -7.97 -0.56
CA GLY A 45 -13.08 -9.19 -0.76
C GLY A 45 -13.99 -9.52 0.43
N VAL A 46 -13.47 -9.44 1.66
CA VAL A 46 -14.25 -9.55 2.90
C VAL A 46 -15.45 -8.58 2.89
N ARG A 47 -15.21 -7.35 2.47
CA ARG A 47 -16.24 -6.33 2.38
C ARG A 47 -17.28 -6.63 1.29
N LEU A 48 -16.84 -7.03 0.10
CA LEU A 48 -17.70 -7.30 -1.06
C LEU A 48 -18.58 -8.53 -0.86
N THR A 49 -18.10 -9.53 -0.12
CA THR A 49 -18.84 -10.74 0.22
C THR A 49 -19.80 -10.57 1.40
N GLY A 50 -19.89 -9.36 1.99
CA GLY A 50 -20.71 -9.15 3.18
C GLY A 50 -20.16 -9.83 4.44
N SER A 51 -18.85 -10.15 4.46
CA SER A 51 -18.22 -10.94 5.52
C SER A 51 -17.50 -10.07 6.58
N GLY A 52 -17.72 -8.75 6.57
CA GLY A 52 -16.97 -7.83 7.42
C GLY A 52 -17.25 -7.94 8.92
N LEU A 53 -18.34 -8.60 9.30
CA LEU A 53 -18.69 -8.96 10.68
C LEU A 53 -18.86 -10.48 10.84
N GLY A 54 -18.24 -11.28 9.99
CA GLY A 54 -18.21 -12.73 10.13
C GLY A 54 -17.55 -13.19 11.43
N CYS A 55 -16.63 -12.37 11.99
CA CYS A 55 -16.09 -12.48 13.33
C CYS A 55 -16.48 -11.21 14.12
N PRO A 56 -17.62 -11.18 14.82
CA PRO A 56 -18.20 -9.95 15.36
C PRO A 56 -17.45 -9.37 16.57
N THR A 57 -16.42 -10.06 17.08
CA THR A 57 -15.60 -9.60 18.21
C THR A 57 -14.14 -9.44 17.84
N TRP A 58 -13.40 -8.76 18.71
CA TRP A 58 -11.95 -8.58 18.56
C TRP A 58 -11.28 -8.51 19.95
N PRO A 59 -10.14 -9.18 20.18
CA PRO A 59 -9.32 -9.97 19.22
C PRO A 59 -9.88 -11.38 18.89
N GLN A 60 -10.85 -11.86 19.63
CA GLN A 60 -11.52 -13.15 19.36
C GLN A 60 -12.40 -13.06 18.10
N CYS A 61 -12.70 -14.21 17.48
CA CYS A 61 -13.69 -14.27 16.39
C CYS A 61 -15.11 -14.23 16.96
N THR A 62 -15.37 -15.03 18.00
CA THR A 62 -16.62 -15.04 18.77
C THR A 62 -16.28 -15.04 20.28
N PRO A 63 -17.22 -14.69 21.16
CA PRO A 63 -17.00 -14.80 22.60
C PRO A 63 -16.50 -16.18 22.99
N GLY A 64 -15.31 -16.26 23.58
CA GLY A 64 -14.67 -17.51 24.00
C GLY A 64 -13.89 -18.28 22.94
N SER A 65 -13.86 -17.84 21.64
CA SER A 65 -13.08 -18.50 20.59
C SER A 65 -12.32 -17.51 19.71
N TYR A 66 -11.05 -17.80 19.43
CA TYR A 66 -10.24 -17.07 18.45
C TYR A 66 -10.48 -17.53 17.01
N THR A 67 -11.10 -18.67 16.81
CA THR A 67 -11.44 -19.25 15.51
C THR A 67 -12.94 -19.29 15.30
N PRO A 68 -13.44 -19.34 14.05
CA PRO A 68 -14.86 -19.59 13.77
C PRO A 68 -15.34 -20.86 14.45
N VAL A 69 -16.57 -20.85 14.97
CA VAL A 69 -17.20 -21.98 15.63
C VAL A 69 -18.34 -22.55 14.77
N PRO A 70 -18.69 -23.85 14.90
CA PRO A 70 -19.85 -24.43 14.23
C PRO A 70 -21.15 -23.68 14.59
N HIS A 71 -22.03 -23.52 13.60
CA HIS A 71 -23.36 -22.87 13.78
C HIS A 71 -23.30 -21.40 14.23
N GLN A 72 -22.23 -20.67 13.84
CA GLN A 72 -22.10 -19.24 14.11
C GLN A 72 -23.24 -18.46 13.45
N ILE A 73 -23.82 -17.48 14.17
CA ILE A 73 -25.02 -16.72 13.73
C ILE A 73 -24.74 -15.94 12.45
N GLU A 74 -23.52 -15.41 12.30
CA GLU A 74 -23.07 -14.66 11.13
C GLU A 74 -22.87 -15.52 9.87
N GLY A 75 -22.97 -16.84 10.02
CA GLY A 75 -22.76 -17.83 8.96
C GLY A 75 -21.29 -18.27 8.84
N GLN A 76 -21.09 -19.58 8.69
CA GLN A 76 -19.75 -20.18 8.67
C GLN A 76 -18.87 -19.64 7.53
N VAL A 77 -19.43 -19.46 6.34
CA VAL A 77 -18.68 -18.98 5.16
C VAL A 77 -18.14 -17.57 5.41
N HIS A 78 -18.97 -16.68 5.92
CA HIS A 78 -18.59 -15.30 6.24
C HIS A 78 -17.52 -15.26 7.34
N ALA A 79 -17.66 -16.08 8.38
CA ALA A 79 -16.68 -16.19 9.45
C ALA A 79 -15.31 -16.66 8.93
N TRP A 80 -15.27 -17.69 8.07
CA TRP A 80 -14.02 -18.20 7.50
C TRP A 80 -13.38 -17.24 6.51
N ILE A 81 -14.15 -16.45 5.75
CA ILE A 81 -13.63 -15.41 4.85
C ILE A 81 -12.94 -14.32 5.67
N GLU A 82 -13.58 -13.80 6.71
CA GLU A 82 -12.96 -12.78 7.58
C GLU A 82 -11.76 -13.35 8.34
N PHE A 83 -11.91 -14.52 8.94
CA PHE A 83 -10.83 -15.16 9.70
C PHE A 83 -9.61 -15.46 8.82
N GLY A 84 -9.81 -15.91 7.58
CA GLY A 84 -8.76 -16.11 6.60
C GLY A 84 -7.97 -14.83 6.32
N ASN A 85 -8.65 -13.68 6.24
CA ASN A 85 -7.99 -12.38 6.10
C ASN A 85 -7.19 -12.00 7.36
N ARG A 86 -7.69 -12.34 8.56
CA ARG A 86 -6.91 -12.19 9.81
C ARG A 86 -5.67 -13.08 9.81
N LEU A 87 -5.76 -14.34 9.34
CA LEU A 87 -4.60 -15.24 9.21
C LEU A 87 -3.53 -14.69 8.25
N LEU A 88 -3.93 -14.08 7.15
CA LEU A 88 -2.98 -13.47 6.20
C LEU A 88 -2.17 -12.34 6.86
N THR A 89 -2.71 -11.67 7.87
CA THR A 89 -1.98 -10.67 8.67
C THR A 89 -0.81 -11.30 9.44
N PHE A 90 -0.95 -12.53 9.94
CA PHE A 90 0.17 -13.25 10.58
C PHE A 90 1.27 -13.60 9.57
N ALA A 91 0.89 -14.03 8.34
CA ALA A 91 1.88 -14.27 7.28
C ALA A 91 2.66 -12.98 6.95
N LEU A 92 1.96 -11.84 6.86
CA LEU A 92 2.58 -10.53 6.69
C LEU A 92 3.50 -10.18 7.86
N PHE A 93 3.09 -10.42 9.10
CA PHE A 93 3.91 -10.17 10.29
C PHE A 93 5.21 -10.97 10.27
N PHE A 94 5.16 -12.27 9.97
CA PHE A 94 6.37 -13.10 9.87
C PHE A 94 7.28 -12.65 8.72
N ALA A 95 6.72 -12.25 7.57
CA ALA A 95 7.50 -11.68 6.47
C ALA A 95 8.18 -10.36 6.87
N ALA A 96 7.50 -9.51 7.67
CA ALA A 96 8.04 -8.27 8.19
C ALA A 96 9.18 -8.53 9.19
N VAL A 97 9.00 -9.47 10.13
CA VAL A 97 10.04 -9.89 11.09
C VAL A 97 11.27 -10.43 10.36
N ALA A 98 11.08 -11.33 9.40
CA ALA A 98 12.18 -11.87 8.58
C ALA A 98 12.91 -10.75 7.81
N THR A 99 12.16 -9.76 7.28
CA THR A 99 12.73 -8.58 6.60
C THR A 99 13.57 -7.73 7.57
N VAL A 100 13.08 -7.48 8.79
CA VAL A 100 13.82 -6.75 9.83
C VAL A 100 15.13 -7.48 10.16
N ILE A 101 15.06 -8.78 10.43
CA ILE A 101 16.26 -9.60 10.73
C ILE A 101 17.27 -9.53 9.60
N ALA A 102 16.82 -9.66 8.33
CA ALA A 102 17.69 -9.57 7.16
C ALA A 102 18.31 -8.17 7.00
N VAL A 103 17.56 -7.09 7.25
CA VAL A 103 18.06 -5.71 7.23
C VAL A 103 19.12 -5.47 8.29
N PHE A 104 18.94 -5.97 9.51
CA PHE A 104 19.91 -5.82 10.58
C PHE A 104 21.19 -6.64 10.33
N ARG A 105 21.05 -7.89 9.90
CA ARG A 105 22.19 -8.78 9.59
C ARG A 105 22.97 -8.37 8.33
N SER A 106 22.33 -7.72 7.38
CA SER A 106 23.00 -7.16 6.19
C SER A 106 23.66 -5.79 6.43
N HIS A 107 23.58 -5.27 7.66
CA HIS A 107 24.10 -3.97 8.07
C HIS A 107 23.54 -2.78 7.24
N ARG A 108 22.35 -2.94 6.62
CA ARG A 108 21.68 -1.91 5.83
C ARG A 108 20.98 -0.89 6.74
N ARG A 109 21.75 0.02 7.32
CA ARG A 109 21.25 1.07 8.23
C ARG A 109 20.19 1.95 7.58
N ASP A 110 20.30 2.20 6.27
CA ASP A 110 19.37 2.99 5.46
C ASP A 110 17.96 2.38 5.34
N LEU A 111 17.80 1.08 5.64
CA LEU A 111 16.53 0.35 5.57
C LEU A 111 15.88 0.12 6.93
N ARG A 112 16.60 0.33 8.04
CA ARG A 112 16.13 -0.05 9.39
C ARG A 112 14.80 0.63 9.76
N VAL A 113 14.71 1.95 9.57
CA VAL A 113 13.50 2.71 9.88
C VAL A 113 12.31 2.18 9.06
N LEU A 114 12.48 1.98 7.75
CA LEU A 114 11.42 1.47 6.89
C LEU A 114 11.00 0.04 7.26
N ALA A 115 11.95 -0.82 7.66
CA ALA A 115 11.64 -2.19 8.09
C ALA A 115 10.88 -2.19 9.43
N LEU A 116 11.32 -1.37 10.40
CA LEU A 116 10.63 -1.23 11.68
C LEU A 116 9.23 -0.60 11.51
N THR A 117 9.06 0.37 10.61
CA THR A 117 7.75 0.95 10.28
C THR A 117 6.75 -0.13 9.84
N GLN A 118 7.20 -1.21 9.16
CA GLN A 118 6.30 -2.32 8.81
C GLN A 118 5.77 -3.03 10.06
N ILE A 119 6.64 -3.36 11.03
CA ILE A 119 6.23 -4.03 12.28
C ILE A 119 5.22 -3.17 13.05
N PHE A 120 5.59 -1.91 13.34
CA PHE A 120 4.71 -1.02 14.10
C PHE A 120 3.40 -0.72 13.35
N GLY A 121 3.48 -0.60 12.01
CA GLY A 121 2.32 -0.40 11.18
C GLY A 121 1.38 -1.60 11.18
N ILE A 122 1.87 -2.84 11.21
CA ILE A 122 1.04 -4.04 11.32
C ILE A 122 0.30 -4.07 12.67
N PHE A 123 0.95 -3.71 13.76
CA PHE A 123 0.26 -3.58 15.06
C PHE A 123 -0.82 -2.48 15.02
N ALA A 124 -0.51 -1.32 14.46
CA ALA A 124 -1.49 -0.24 14.29
C ALA A 124 -2.67 -0.67 13.41
N GLN A 125 -2.41 -1.48 12.36
CA GLN A 125 -3.45 -2.09 11.52
C GLN A 125 -4.32 -3.07 12.32
N GLY A 126 -3.72 -3.88 13.20
CA GLY A 126 -4.48 -4.75 14.11
C GLY A 126 -5.45 -3.97 14.98
N VAL A 127 -4.97 -2.87 15.59
CA VAL A 127 -5.81 -1.98 16.42
C VAL A 127 -6.92 -1.33 15.61
N LEU A 128 -6.60 -0.74 14.43
CA LEU A 128 -7.62 -0.12 13.56
C LEU A 128 -8.61 -1.16 13.02
N GLY A 129 -8.14 -2.39 12.68
CA GLY A 129 -9.01 -3.49 12.30
C GLY A 129 -9.97 -3.89 13.42
N GLY A 130 -9.48 -3.95 14.67
CA GLY A 130 -10.31 -4.16 15.85
C GLY A 130 -11.35 -3.05 16.04
N ILE A 131 -10.95 -1.79 15.92
CA ILE A 131 -11.89 -0.63 15.97
C ILE A 131 -12.94 -0.76 14.86
N THR A 132 -12.55 -1.18 13.65
CA THR A 132 -13.48 -1.37 12.53
C THR A 132 -14.57 -2.39 12.88
N VAL A 133 -14.21 -3.53 13.47
CA VAL A 133 -15.16 -4.56 13.92
C VAL A 133 -16.05 -4.03 15.05
N LEU A 134 -15.44 -3.50 16.13
CA LEU A 134 -16.12 -3.03 17.32
C LEU A 134 -17.05 -1.82 17.08
N THR A 135 -16.81 -1.07 16.01
CA THR A 135 -17.69 0.04 15.57
C THR A 135 -18.66 -0.37 14.46
N HIS A 136 -18.89 -1.70 14.28
CA HIS A 136 -19.79 -2.24 13.28
C HIS A 136 -19.53 -1.70 11.87
N LEU A 137 -18.25 -1.70 11.45
CA LEU A 137 -17.78 -1.23 10.15
C LEU A 137 -18.05 0.25 9.89
N ASN A 138 -17.91 1.10 10.92
CA ASN A 138 -18.00 2.55 10.75
C ASN A 138 -17.15 2.99 9.54
N PRO A 139 -17.70 3.72 8.57
CA PRO A 139 -17.01 4.04 7.32
C PRO A 139 -15.74 4.89 7.52
N LEU A 140 -15.65 5.70 8.57
CA LEU A 140 -14.43 6.44 8.88
C LEU A 140 -13.33 5.53 9.45
N ALA A 141 -13.70 4.54 10.27
CA ALA A 141 -12.75 3.53 10.77
C ALA A 141 -12.20 2.68 9.61
N VAL A 142 -13.09 2.22 8.71
CA VAL A 142 -12.71 1.48 7.49
C VAL A 142 -11.80 2.32 6.60
N ALA A 143 -12.12 3.59 6.35
CA ALA A 143 -11.30 4.50 5.55
C ALA A 143 -9.92 4.72 6.20
N SER A 144 -9.86 4.93 7.52
CA SER A 144 -8.59 5.10 8.25
C SER A 144 -7.71 3.86 8.16
N HIS A 145 -8.31 2.66 8.31
CA HIS A 145 -7.61 1.38 8.15
C HIS A 145 -7.02 1.22 6.74
N PHE A 146 -7.79 1.56 5.70
CA PHE A 146 -7.32 1.54 4.33
C PHE A 146 -6.20 2.57 4.06
N ILE A 147 -6.34 3.81 4.54
CA ILE A 147 -5.32 4.86 4.36
C ILE A 147 -4.01 4.49 5.05
N LEU A 148 -4.05 3.89 6.25
CA LEU A 148 -2.84 3.37 6.88
C LEU A 148 -2.17 2.27 6.02
N SER A 149 -2.96 1.36 5.40
CA SER A 149 -2.42 0.36 4.45
C SER A 149 -1.70 1.02 3.28
N ILE A 150 -2.23 2.11 2.73
CA ILE A 150 -1.62 2.88 1.64
C ILE A 150 -0.23 3.42 2.04
N PHE A 151 -0.08 3.94 3.26
CA PHE A 151 1.23 4.39 3.77
C PHE A 151 2.21 3.23 3.99
N LEU A 152 1.73 2.08 4.47
CA LEU A 152 2.57 0.89 4.64
C LEU A 152 3.03 0.31 3.30
N ILE A 153 2.18 0.32 2.27
CA ILE A 153 2.55 -0.04 0.90
C ILE A 153 3.62 0.91 0.35
N ALA A 154 3.53 2.23 0.60
CA ALA A 154 4.57 3.19 0.22
C ALA A 154 5.92 2.89 0.89
N ALA A 155 5.91 2.55 2.18
CA ALA A 155 7.10 2.15 2.92
C ALA A 155 7.68 0.82 2.41
N ALA A 156 6.83 -0.19 2.13
CA ALA A 156 7.24 -1.47 1.54
C ALA A 156 7.80 -1.29 0.11
N THR A 157 7.18 -0.43 -0.71
CA THR A 157 7.69 -0.05 -2.05
C THR A 157 9.06 0.61 -1.93
N SER A 158 9.27 1.47 -0.92
CA SER A 158 10.57 2.09 -0.64
C SER A 158 11.61 1.06 -0.23
N LEU A 159 11.29 0.11 0.64
CA LEU A 159 12.16 -1.01 1.02
C LEU A 159 12.58 -1.83 -0.21
N HIS A 160 11.59 -2.26 -0.99
CA HIS A 160 11.85 -3.09 -2.17
C HIS A 160 12.67 -2.35 -3.23
N SER A 161 12.44 -1.06 -3.43
CA SER A 161 13.19 -0.24 -4.39
C SER A 161 14.66 -0.08 -4.01
N ARG A 162 14.98 -0.04 -2.70
CA ARG A 162 16.35 0.14 -2.18
C ARG A 162 17.10 -1.16 -1.90
N ARG A 163 16.51 -2.32 -2.12
CA ARG A 163 17.05 -3.63 -1.72
C ARG A 163 18.44 -3.94 -2.28
N LYS A 164 18.76 -3.48 -3.48
CA LYS A 164 20.02 -3.80 -4.17
C LYS A 164 21.16 -2.86 -3.82
N ARG A 165 20.90 -1.56 -3.68
CA ARG A 165 21.93 -0.52 -3.46
C ARG A 165 21.46 0.49 -2.42
N PRO A 166 22.36 1.03 -1.61
CA PRO A 166 22.06 2.20 -0.78
C PRO A 166 21.59 3.36 -1.66
N TYR A 167 20.73 4.17 -1.12
CA TYR A 167 20.23 5.36 -1.79
C TYR A 167 20.86 6.60 -1.19
N VAL A 168 21.43 7.46 -2.03
CA VAL A 168 21.83 8.80 -1.63
C VAL A 168 20.69 9.77 -1.95
N ARG A 169 20.31 10.57 -0.96
CA ARG A 169 19.36 11.66 -1.19
C ARG A 169 20.06 12.71 -2.04
N THR A 170 19.66 12.90 -3.27
CA THR A 170 20.10 14.04 -4.06
C THR A 170 19.15 15.20 -3.81
N SER A 171 19.70 16.40 -3.59
CA SER A 171 18.97 17.61 -3.94
C SER A 171 18.61 17.47 -5.43
N SER A 172 17.33 17.50 -5.75
CA SER A 172 16.86 17.31 -7.11
C SER A 172 17.57 18.33 -8.01
N SER A 173 17.98 17.86 -9.16
CA SER A 173 18.64 18.67 -10.16
C SER A 173 17.83 19.88 -10.62
N GLU A 174 16.49 19.85 -10.49
CA GLU A 174 15.60 20.96 -10.82
C GLU A 174 14.45 21.07 -9.80
N PRO A 175 14.30 22.23 -9.13
CA PRO A 175 13.22 22.46 -8.15
C PRO A 175 11.83 22.19 -8.73
N ALA A 176 11.59 22.56 -10.00
CA ALA A 176 10.32 22.34 -10.68
C ALA A 176 9.93 20.86 -10.79
N ILE A 177 10.89 19.97 -11.11
CA ILE A 177 10.67 18.52 -11.17
C ILE A 177 10.34 17.96 -9.77
N ALA A 178 11.03 18.44 -8.73
CA ALA A 178 10.76 18.03 -7.36
C ALA A 178 9.35 18.45 -6.91
N GLN A 179 8.93 19.67 -7.26
CA GLN A 179 7.61 20.22 -6.97
C GLN A 179 6.51 19.46 -7.74
N ALA A 180 6.67 19.24 -9.05
CA ALA A 180 5.75 18.45 -9.85
C ALA A 180 5.55 17.05 -9.27
N SER A 181 6.64 16.40 -8.85
CA SER A 181 6.59 15.09 -8.20
C SER A 181 5.89 15.12 -6.83
N ALA A 182 6.01 16.20 -6.07
CA ALA A 182 5.31 16.37 -4.79
C ALA A 182 3.81 16.59 -5.00
N MET A 183 3.43 17.43 -5.97
CA MET A 183 2.03 17.64 -6.37
C MET A 183 1.39 16.36 -6.89
N HIS A 184 2.13 15.60 -7.73
CA HIS A 184 1.66 14.34 -8.30
C HIS A 184 1.31 13.32 -7.21
N ILE A 185 2.18 13.09 -6.22
CA ILE A 185 1.89 12.15 -5.14
C ILE A 185 0.78 12.65 -4.21
N PHE A 186 0.74 13.95 -3.94
CA PHE A 186 -0.32 14.57 -3.15
C PHE A 186 -1.70 14.41 -3.82
N LEU A 187 -1.78 14.72 -5.12
CA LEU A 187 -3.04 14.60 -5.87
C LEU A 187 -3.46 13.13 -6.01
N THR A 188 -2.52 12.19 -6.18
CA THR A 188 -2.82 10.76 -6.17
C THR A 188 -3.41 10.32 -4.81
N LEU A 189 -2.83 10.78 -3.71
CA LEU A 189 -3.38 10.51 -2.37
C LEU A 189 -4.78 11.11 -2.20
N LEU A 190 -5.00 12.33 -2.68
CA LEU A 190 -6.32 12.99 -2.62
C LEU A 190 -7.37 12.21 -3.42
N VAL A 191 -7.03 11.73 -4.63
CA VAL A 191 -7.91 10.85 -5.43
C VAL A 191 -8.28 9.60 -4.63
N ILE A 192 -7.32 8.96 -3.96
CA ILE A 192 -7.57 7.77 -3.12
C ILE A 192 -8.48 8.12 -1.94
N VAL A 193 -8.22 9.22 -1.24
CA VAL A 193 -9.05 9.66 -0.08
C VAL A 193 -10.49 9.94 -0.52
N ILE A 194 -10.70 10.68 -1.60
CA ILE A 194 -12.07 10.89 -2.12
C ILE A 194 -12.71 9.58 -2.56
N GLY A 195 -11.94 8.65 -3.16
CA GLY A 195 -12.40 7.29 -3.46
C GLY A 195 -12.88 6.52 -2.22
N THR A 196 -12.26 6.73 -1.04
CA THR A 196 -12.77 6.13 0.21
C THR A 196 -14.10 6.71 0.65
N LEU A 197 -14.36 8.00 0.40
CA LEU A 197 -15.64 8.63 0.69
C LEU A 197 -16.75 8.11 -0.25
N VAL A 198 -16.44 7.96 -1.56
CA VAL A 198 -17.34 7.30 -2.51
C VAL A 198 -17.70 5.90 -2.01
N THR A 199 -16.70 5.13 -1.62
CA THR A 199 -16.87 3.76 -1.10
C THR A 199 -17.67 3.72 0.21
N GLY A 200 -17.43 4.67 1.12
CA GLY A 200 -18.14 4.78 2.42
C GLY A 200 -19.60 5.20 2.27
N SER A 201 -19.96 5.85 1.15
CA SER A 201 -21.33 6.24 0.79
C SER A 201 -22.03 5.20 -0.10
N GLY A 202 -21.27 4.22 -0.65
CA GLY A 202 -21.74 3.25 -1.61
C GLY A 202 -22.40 2.00 -1.00
N PRO A 203 -22.88 1.04 -1.85
CA PRO A 203 -23.68 -0.11 -1.41
C PRO A 203 -22.88 -1.16 -0.62
N HIS A 204 -21.61 -1.41 -0.95
CA HIS A 204 -20.83 -2.50 -0.38
C HIS A 204 -20.12 -2.10 0.92
N ALA A 205 -20.75 -2.22 2.09
CA ALA A 205 -20.12 -1.85 3.37
C ALA A 205 -19.47 -2.99 4.15
N GLY A 206 -19.72 -4.25 3.72
CA GLY A 206 -19.22 -5.43 4.41
C GLY A 206 -20.21 -6.13 5.31
N ASP A 207 -21.36 -5.50 5.55
CA ASP A 207 -22.53 -6.07 6.24
C ASP A 207 -23.77 -5.27 5.86
N LEU A 208 -24.95 -5.91 5.88
CA LEU A 208 -26.23 -5.27 5.52
C LEU A 208 -26.60 -4.13 6.49
N LYS A 209 -26.24 -4.27 7.76
CA LYS A 209 -26.55 -3.30 8.83
C LYS A 209 -25.42 -2.27 9.05
N ALA A 210 -24.31 -2.39 8.30
CA ALA A 210 -23.19 -1.47 8.46
C ALA A 210 -23.58 -0.03 8.11
N PRO A 211 -23.18 0.96 8.91
CA PRO A 211 -23.51 2.36 8.67
C PRO A 211 -22.86 2.88 7.36
N ARG A 212 -23.49 3.89 6.77
CA ARG A 212 -23.02 4.58 5.56
C ARG A 212 -22.73 6.04 5.87
N LEU A 213 -21.86 6.65 5.07
CA LEU A 213 -21.79 8.11 5.04
C LEU A 213 -23.05 8.63 4.33
N HIS A 214 -23.74 9.59 4.96
CA HIS A 214 -24.92 10.23 4.39
C HIS A 214 -24.50 11.35 3.40
N LEU A 215 -23.63 10.99 2.42
CA LEU A 215 -23.14 11.91 1.40
C LEU A 215 -23.70 11.52 0.04
N ASN A 216 -23.91 12.49 -0.83
CA ASN A 216 -24.38 12.22 -2.18
C ASN A 216 -23.27 11.51 -2.99
N ILE A 217 -23.48 10.22 -3.26
CA ILE A 217 -22.52 9.37 -3.95
C ILE A 217 -22.23 9.86 -5.38
N GLN A 218 -23.22 10.41 -6.08
CA GLN A 218 -23.03 10.93 -7.44
C GLN A 218 -22.10 12.14 -7.45
N HIS A 219 -22.32 13.10 -6.55
CA HIS A 219 -21.43 14.25 -6.42
C HIS A 219 -20.00 13.83 -6.06
N LEU A 220 -19.84 12.88 -5.12
CA LEU A 220 -18.53 12.35 -4.77
C LEU A 220 -17.86 11.63 -5.95
N ALA A 221 -18.62 10.87 -6.75
CA ALA A 221 -18.10 10.21 -7.95
C ALA A 221 -17.64 11.22 -9.01
N TYR A 222 -18.38 12.31 -9.22
CA TYR A 222 -17.96 13.40 -10.13
C TYR A 222 -16.70 14.11 -9.63
N ILE A 223 -16.60 14.40 -8.33
CA ILE A 223 -15.40 15.00 -7.73
C ILE A 223 -14.22 14.06 -7.91
N HIS A 224 -14.39 12.75 -7.61
CA HIS A 224 -13.37 11.74 -7.78
C HIS A 224 -12.89 11.66 -9.26
N GLY A 225 -13.81 11.57 -10.21
CA GLY A 225 -13.50 11.54 -11.64
C GLY A 225 -12.81 12.82 -12.13
N GLY A 226 -13.26 13.99 -11.67
CA GLY A 226 -12.62 15.28 -11.96
C GLY A 226 -11.18 15.36 -11.45
N LEU A 227 -10.92 14.83 -10.24
CA LEU A 227 -9.57 14.74 -9.68
C LEU A 227 -8.69 13.76 -10.46
N VAL A 228 -9.24 12.67 -10.99
CA VAL A 228 -8.50 11.75 -11.88
C VAL A 228 -8.10 12.45 -13.18
N VAL A 229 -9.00 13.22 -13.79
CA VAL A 229 -8.68 14.02 -14.99
C VAL A 229 -7.58 15.04 -14.69
N LEU A 230 -7.68 15.76 -13.57
CA LEU A 230 -6.65 16.70 -13.12
C LEU A 230 -5.30 15.99 -12.89
N LEU A 231 -5.31 14.80 -12.27
CA LEU A 231 -4.12 14.00 -12.04
C LEU A 231 -3.47 13.56 -13.37
N LEU A 232 -4.26 13.12 -14.34
CA LEU A 232 -3.76 12.75 -15.67
C LEU A 232 -3.18 13.97 -16.41
N SER A 233 -3.82 15.13 -16.30
CA SER A 233 -3.33 16.39 -16.88
C SER A 233 -2.00 16.82 -16.26
N LEU A 234 -1.90 16.75 -14.92
CA LEU A 234 -0.64 16.99 -14.20
C LEU A 234 0.43 15.98 -14.61
N THR A 235 0.07 14.71 -14.78
CA THR A 235 1.01 13.64 -15.20
C THR A 235 1.53 13.90 -16.61
N ALA A 236 0.67 14.31 -17.55
CA ALA A 236 1.04 14.68 -18.91
C ALA A 236 1.98 15.91 -18.92
N TYR A 237 1.62 16.96 -18.17
CA TYR A 237 2.50 18.11 -17.99
C TYR A 237 3.86 17.70 -17.41
N PHE A 238 3.86 16.90 -16.34
CA PHE A 238 5.07 16.40 -15.72
C PHE A 238 5.91 15.58 -16.72
N TYR A 239 5.28 14.75 -17.55
CA TYR A 239 5.96 13.95 -18.59
C TYR A 239 6.65 14.81 -19.65
N MET A 240 6.05 15.95 -20.02
CA MET A 240 6.60 16.89 -21.03
C MET A 240 7.72 17.79 -20.50
N MET A 241 7.91 17.91 -19.18
CA MET A 241 8.99 18.71 -18.60
C MET A 241 10.36 18.22 -19.09
N ARG A 242 11.27 19.15 -19.38
CA ARG A 242 12.67 18.85 -19.76
C ARG A 242 13.49 18.47 -18.53
N GLY A 243 14.66 17.86 -18.76
CA GLY A 243 15.60 17.53 -17.67
C GLY A 243 15.26 16.25 -16.87
N GLN A 244 14.21 15.52 -17.23
CA GLN A 244 13.85 14.29 -16.55
C GLN A 244 14.76 13.12 -16.93
N ARG A 245 15.04 12.27 -15.92
CA ARG A 245 15.75 11.00 -16.13
C ARG A 245 14.84 9.97 -16.81
N TYR A 246 15.45 9.07 -17.58
CA TYR A 246 14.75 7.96 -18.23
C TYR A 246 13.88 7.15 -17.26
N GLU A 247 14.40 6.86 -16.04
CA GLU A 247 13.66 6.13 -15.00
C GLU A 247 12.39 6.84 -14.57
N THR A 248 12.40 8.18 -14.50
CA THR A 248 11.23 8.99 -14.15
C THR A 248 10.19 8.92 -15.26
N ARG A 249 10.59 9.10 -16.52
CA ARG A 249 9.69 8.96 -17.68
C ARG A 249 9.06 7.58 -17.76
N ARG A 250 9.86 6.51 -17.60
CA ARG A 250 9.34 5.14 -17.56
C ARG A 250 8.32 4.94 -16.44
N SER A 251 8.59 5.47 -15.25
CA SER A 251 7.67 5.38 -14.12
C SER A 251 6.37 6.15 -14.37
N LEU A 252 6.43 7.33 -15.00
CA LEU A 252 5.26 8.11 -15.42
C LEU A 252 4.45 7.37 -16.48
N THR A 253 5.08 6.72 -17.46
CA THR A 253 4.37 5.89 -18.47
C THR A 253 3.59 4.76 -17.80
N VAL A 254 4.22 4.01 -16.89
CA VAL A 254 3.56 2.92 -16.15
C VAL A 254 2.40 3.47 -15.32
N PHE A 255 2.60 4.59 -14.63
CA PHE A 255 1.57 5.25 -13.86
C PHE A 255 0.38 5.68 -14.74
N SER A 256 0.65 6.31 -15.89
CA SER A 256 -0.40 6.76 -16.83
C SER A 256 -1.24 5.59 -17.34
N LEU A 257 -0.59 4.49 -17.76
CA LEU A 257 -1.30 3.30 -18.24
C LEU A 257 -2.21 2.69 -17.18
N LEU A 258 -1.71 2.56 -15.94
CA LEU A 258 -2.50 2.04 -14.82
C LEU A 258 -3.65 2.99 -14.47
N THR A 259 -3.43 4.30 -14.46
CA THR A 259 -4.47 5.28 -14.13
C THR A 259 -5.54 5.35 -15.22
N LEU A 260 -5.17 5.26 -16.49
CA LEU A 260 -6.13 5.18 -17.60
C LEU A 260 -6.98 3.90 -17.52
N ALA A 261 -6.35 2.75 -17.27
CA ALA A 261 -7.06 1.49 -17.07
C ALA A 261 -8.06 1.60 -15.89
N GLN A 262 -7.64 2.24 -14.79
CA GLN A 262 -8.51 2.49 -13.63
C GLN A 262 -9.66 3.44 -13.96
N GLY A 263 -9.42 4.46 -14.78
CA GLY A 263 -10.48 5.38 -15.27
C GLY A 263 -11.54 4.62 -16.06
N VAL A 264 -11.12 3.71 -16.95
CA VAL A 264 -12.04 2.86 -17.74
C VAL A 264 -12.83 1.93 -16.82
N ILE A 265 -12.17 1.23 -15.90
CA ILE A 265 -12.83 0.33 -14.93
C ILE A 265 -13.82 1.13 -14.07
N GLY A 266 -13.43 2.28 -13.53
CA GLY A 266 -14.28 3.13 -12.70
C GLY A 266 -15.50 3.66 -13.45
N TYR A 267 -15.34 4.02 -14.73
CA TYR A 267 -16.43 4.46 -15.57
C TYR A 267 -17.43 3.34 -15.85
N ILE A 268 -16.95 2.14 -16.23
CA ILE A 268 -17.80 0.95 -16.43
C ILE A 268 -18.52 0.58 -15.14
N GLN A 269 -17.80 0.57 -14.01
CA GLN A 269 -18.34 0.33 -12.69
C GLN A 269 -19.50 1.28 -12.34
N TYR A 270 -19.34 2.57 -12.65
CA TYR A 270 -20.36 3.59 -12.42
C TYR A 270 -21.62 3.33 -13.23
N ILE A 271 -21.49 3.02 -14.54
CA ILE A 271 -22.61 2.76 -15.43
C ILE A 271 -23.36 1.48 -15.04
N GLN A 272 -22.63 0.45 -14.61
CA GLN A 272 -23.22 -0.87 -14.28
C GLN A 272 -23.78 -0.96 -12.84
N GLY A 273 -23.83 0.13 -12.09
CA GLY A 273 -24.37 0.11 -10.72
C GLY A 273 -23.46 -0.56 -9.70
N VAL A 274 -22.14 -0.46 -9.91
CA VAL A 274 -21.11 -0.86 -8.93
C VAL A 274 -21.04 -2.38 -8.67
N PRO A 275 -20.90 -3.26 -9.70
CA PRO A 275 -20.80 -4.71 -9.49
C PRO A 275 -19.54 -5.07 -8.68
N GLU A 276 -19.62 -6.10 -7.82
CA GLU A 276 -18.59 -6.51 -6.87
C GLU A 276 -17.24 -6.80 -7.54
N LEU A 277 -17.25 -7.50 -8.68
CA LEU A 277 -16.03 -7.86 -9.41
C LEU A 277 -15.28 -6.64 -9.94
N LEU A 278 -16.01 -5.64 -10.43
CA LEU A 278 -15.40 -4.39 -10.89
C LEU A 278 -14.86 -3.57 -9.71
N VAL A 279 -15.55 -3.58 -8.55
CA VAL A 279 -15.06 -2.95 -7.32
C VAL A 279 -13.78 -3.62 -6.84
N ALA A 280 -13.72 -4.96 -6.83
CA ALA A 280 -12.51 -5.70 -6.48
C ALA A 280 -11.34 -5.37 -7.42
N THR A 281 -11.60 -5.33 -8.72
CA THR A 281 -10.62 -5.00 -9.76
C THR A 281 -10.13 -3.55 -9.62
N HIS A 282 -11.05 -2.62 -9.34
CA HIS A 282 -10.73 -1.21 -9.10
C HIS A 282 -9.88 -1.04 -7.83
N LEU A 283 -10.15 -1.79 -6.78
CA LEU A 283 -9.36 -1.77 -5.54
C LEU A 283 -7.93 -2.30 -5.77
N LEU A 284 -7.78 -3.42 -6.50
CA LEU A 284 -6.46 -3.91 -6.91
C LEU A 284 -5.71 -2.85 -7.71
N GLY A 285 -6.35 -2.27 -8.69
CA GLY A 285 -5.72 -1.28 -9.55
C GLY A 285 -5.39 0.01 -8.81
N SER A 286 -6.20 0.46 -7.84
CA SER A 286 -5.88 1.62 -7.00
C SER A 286 -4.58 1.38 -6.20
N THR A 287 -4.38 0.15 -5.72
CA THR A 287 -3.13 -0.28 -5.05
C THR A 287 -1.93 -0.21 -6.00
N LEU A 288 -2.10 -0.68 -7.25
CA LEU A 288 -1.04 -0.61 -8.26
C LEU A 288 -0.73 0.83 -8.70
N VAL A 289 -1.75 1.67 -8.86
CA VAL A 289 -1.60 3.12 -9.14
C VAL A 289 -0.81 3.79 -8.02
N TRP A 290 -1.11 3.48 -6.75
CA TRP A 290 -0.36 4.02 -5.62
C TRP A 290 1.11 3.60 -5.63
N ILE A 291 1.40 2.32 -5.85
CA ILE A 291 2.77 1.81 -5.98
C ILE A 291 3.50 2.52 -7.12
N ALA A 292 2.84 2.72 -8.27
CA ALA A 292 3.42 3.40 -9.42
C ALA A 292 3.69 4.89 -9.13
N ALA A 293 2.74 5.60 -8.50
CA ALA A 293 2.92 7.00 -8.07
C ALA A 293 4.11 7.14 -7.10
N TRP A 294 4.20 6.23 -6.14
CA TRP A 294 5.31 6.23 -5.19
C TRP A 294 6.65 5.96 -5.87
N ARG A 295 6.70 5.09 -6.89
CA ARG A 295 7.90 4.87 -7.71
C ARG A 295 8.28 6.10 -8.53
N VAL A 296 7.32 6.86 -9.07
CA VAL A 296 7.58 8.17 -9.69
C VAL A 296 8.28 9.09 -8.67
N ARG A 297 7.74 9.21 -7.46
CA ARG A 297 8.38 10.04 -6.41
C ARG A 297 9.78 9.57 -6.09
N LEU A 298 10.01 8.27 -5.92
CA LEU A 298 11.32 7.70 -5.61
C LEU A 298 12.32 7.95 -6.74
N SER A 299 11.91 7.91 -8.00
CA SER A 299 12.78 8.15 -9.15
C SER A 299 13.30 9.60 -9.22
N VAL A 300 12.56 10.56 -8.65
CA VAL A 300 12.95 11.98 -8.61
C VAL A 300 13.88 12.28 -7.43
N VAL A 301 13.51 11.82 -6.23
CA VAL A 301 14.19 12.25 -4.99
C VAL A 301 15.46 11.46 -4.65
N ARG A 302 15.85 10.49 -5.49
CA ARG A 302 16.94 9.55 -5.16
C ARG A 302 17.77 9.17 -6.37
N LYS A 303 19.12 9.07 -6.16
CA LYS A 303 20.04 8.39 -7.07
C LYS A 303 20.51 7.09 -6.45
N PRO A 304 20.74 6.00 -7.25
CA PRO A 304 21.57 4.89 -6.80
C PRO A 304 22.96 5.43 -6.44
N ALA A 305 23.50 4.99 -5.29
CA ALA A 305 24.89 5.28 -4.91
C ALA A 305 25.87 4.53 -5.82
#